data_3c1abe5e36867095de2d73c2d73f6381
#
_entry.id   3c1abe5e36867095de2d73c2d73f6381
#
_cell.length_a   1.000
_cell.length_b   1.000
_cell.length_c   1.000
_cell.angle_alpha   90.00
_cell.angle_beta   90.00
_cell.angle_gamma   90.00
#
_symmetry.space_group_name_H-M   'P 1'
#
loop_
_entity.id
_entity.type
_entity.pdbx_description
1 polymer ?
#
loop_
_entity_poly.entity_id
_entity_poly.type
_entity_poly.pdbx_seq_one_letter_code
_entity_poly.pdbx_strand_id
1 'polypeptide(L)'
;MLRKLFIFIVPFILFSCASNVDESEVKQARQFFESIFQDRVIDSPEFQASLGYKSNYDQWDDITWQHSRKKAKQAISDLAYLKENIDYSKLDESTKISYRLMEKRLQRTIDNDNFIFHSYMITHRGGKHSSIPSFLINYHRVDEEQDVKDYIGRLRNIEPLMDDLILQLKLRQDVRKIAPAFVFPQAIKTSENIISGFPFEETDVKNVIYNDFMNKLNALDISDAQKLRYQSEAEAVLVTIVNYSYRKLIDFLKEQQKLADNNHGVWKYDDGDEYYQHTLDGYTTLGLTAEEIHEIGLKEVDRIHAVSYTHLTLPTRTVV
;
A
#
# COMPACT_ATOMS: atom_id res chain seq x y z
N MET A 1 44.85 21.02 -73.59
CA MET A 1 44.03 21.74 -72.58
C MET A 1 43.59 20.75 -71.51
N LEU A 2 44.32 20.64 -70.38
CA LEU A 2 43.97 19.78 -69.23
C LEU A 2 43.19 20.61 -68.24
N ARG A 3 41.91 20.23 -68.02
CA ARG A 3 41.06 20.77 -66.96
C ARG A 3 41.40 20.09 -65.63
N LYS A 4 42.03 20.79 -64.67
CA LYS A 4 42.26 20.29 -63.32
C LYS A 4 40.98 20.34 -62.58
N LEU A 5 40.45 19.15 -62.17
CA LEU A 5 39.30 19.01 -61.28
C LEU A 5 39.78 19.12 -59.84
N PHE A 6 39.42 20.22 -59.15
CA PHE A 6 39.65 20.38 -57.71
C PHE A 6 38.52 19.70 -56.93
N ILE A 7 38.81 18.56 -56.30
CA ILE A 7 37.87 17.95 -55.35
C ILE A 7 38.05 18.59 -54.00
N PHE A 8 37.05 19.35 -53.60
CA PHE A 8 36.97 19.89 -52.21
C PHE A 8 36.48 18.78 -51.29
N ILE A 9 37.33 18.16 -50.47
CA ILE A 9 36.98 17.26 -49.39
C ILE A 9 36.58 18.16 -48.20
N VAL A 10 35.28 18.29 -47.94
CA VAL A 10 34.75 18.89 -46.72
C VAL A 10 34.85 17.82 -45.62
N PRO A 11 35.62 18.06 -44.54
CA PRO A 11 35.66 17.12 -43.45
C PRO A 11 34.30 17.19 -42.72
N PHE A 12 33.51 16.12 -42.80
CA PHE A 12 32.32 15.93 -41.99
C PHE A 12 32.79 15.61 -40.55
N ILE A 13 32.85 16.63 -39.71
CA ILE A 13 33.09 16.43 -38.31
C ILE A 13 31.79 15.86 -37.73
N LEU A 14 31.75 14.53 -37.56
CA LEU A 14 30.75 13.85 -36.77
C LEU A 14 30.95 14.29 -35.30
N PHE A 15 30.15 15.23 -34.85
CA PHE A 15 29.95 15.45 -33.42
C PHE A 15 29.27 14.20 -32.89
N SER A 16 30.03 13.20 -32.45
CA SER A 16 29.58 12.17 -31.57
C SER A 16 29.12 12.89 -30.27
N CYS A 17 27.83 12.98 -30.03
CA CYS A 17 27.33 13.22 -28.67
C CYS A 17 27.81 12.03 -27.85
N ALA A 18 29.00 12.14 -27.27
CA ALA A 18 29.40 11.22 -26.20
C ALA A 18 28.36 11.38 -25.08
N SER A 19 27.58 10.33 -24.84
CA SER A 19 26.72 10.28 -23.68
C SER A 19 27.62 10.45 -22.44
N ASN A 20 27.36 11.44 -21.64
CA ASN A 20 28.13 11.75 -20.42
C ASN A 20 27.83 10.72 -19.30
N VAL A 21 27.48 9.49 -19.69
CA VAL A 21 27.10 8.42 -18.77
C VAL A 21 28.35 7.81 -18.16
N ASP A 22 28.39 7.76 -16.83
CA ASP A 22 29.43 7.10 -16.05
C ASP A 22 28.86 5.81 -15.47
N GLU A 23 29.36 4.66 -15.94
CA GLU A 23 28.91 3.34 -15.50
C GLU A 23 29.11 3.10 -14.00
N SER A 24 30.11 3.73 -13.37
CA SER A 24 30.34 3.63 -11.93
C SER A 24 29.23 4.37 -11.16
N GLU A 25 28.80 5.52 -11.63
CA GLU A 25 27.72 6.31 -11.07
C GLU A 25 26.37 5.60 -11.19
N VAL A 26 26.10 5.03 -12.38
CA VAL A 26 24.91 4.21 -12.64
C VAL A 26 24.85 3.02 -11.68
N LYS A 27 25.97 2.33 -11.49
CA LYS A 27 26.06 1.20 -10.57
C LYS A 27 25.80 1.63 -9.12
N GLN A 28 26.40 2.73 -8.68
CA GLN A 28 26.21 3.28 -7.34
C GLN A 28 24.74 3.63 -7.08
N ALA A 29 24.09 4.32 -8.02
CA ALA A 29 22.69 4.68 -7.94
C ALA A 29 21.79 3.43 -7.81
N ARG A 30 22.02 2.42 -8.65
CA ARG A 30 21.24 1.17 -8.61
C ARG A 30 21.45 0.40 -7.32
N GLN A 31 22.68 0.36 -6.78
CA GLN A 31 22.96 -0.25 -5.49
C GLN A 31 22.23 0.47 -4.34
N PHE A 32 22.17 1.79 -4.38
CA PHE A 32 21.42 2.57 -3.41
C PHE A 32 19.92 2.31 -3.51
N PHE A 33 19.33 2.26 -4.70
CA PHE A 33 17.90 1.93 -4.87
C PHE A 33 17.58 0.53 -4.37
N GLU A 34 18.49 -0.42 -4.62
CA GLU A 34 18.34 -1.79 -4.13
C GLU A 34 18.42 -1.84 -2.59
N SER A 35 19.32 -1.09 -1.97
CA SER A 35 19.39 -1.07 -0.50
C SER A 35 18.09 -0.56 0.14
N ILE A 36 17.50 0.53 -0.40
CA ILE A 36 16.21 1.04 0.06
C ILE A 36 15.09 0.01 -0.15
N PHE A 37 15.12 -0.74 -1.26
CA PHE A 37 14.16 -1.81 -1.50
C PHE A 37 14.31 -2.94 -0.48
N GLN A 38 15.53 -3.37 -0.19
CA GLN A 38 15.82 -4.41 0.81
C GLN A 38 15.42 -3.97 2.24
N ASP A 39 15.72 -2.72 2.60
CA ASP A 39 15.27 -2.16 3.89
C ASP A 39 13.74 -2.20 4.02
N ARG A 40 13.01 -1.87 2.94
CA ARG A 40 11.55 -1.99 2.90
C ARG A 40 11.07 -3.43 3.05
N VAL A 41 11.76 -4.39 2.41
CA VAL A 41 11.42 -5.82 2.53
C VAL A 41 11.61 -6.28 3.97
N ILE A 42 12.75 -5.94 4.59
CA ILE A 42 13.06 -6.32 5.98
C ILE A 42 12.04 -5.71 6.96
N ASP A 43 11.61 -4.49 6.71
CA ASP A 43 10.73 -3.70 7.59
C ASP A 43 9.25 -4.14 7.53
N SER A 44 8.83 -4.96 6.55
CA SER A 44 7.44 -5.35 6.36
C SER A 44 7.27 -6.86 6.22
N PRO A 45 6.92 -7.58 7.31
CA PRO A 45 6.59 -9.01 7.27
C PRO A 45 5.50 -9.38 6.27
N GLU A 46 4.51 -8.51 6.07
CA GLU A 46 3.46 -8.72 5.08
C GLU A 46 3.99 -8.60 3.65
N PHE A 47 4.88 -7.64 3.39
CA PHE A 47 5.51 -7.50 2.08
C PHE A 47 6.47 -8.67 1.80
N GLN A 48 7.25 -9.11 2.81
CA GLN A 48 8.06 -10.34 2.71
C GLN A 48 7.22 -11.53 2.26
N ALA A 49 6.10 -11.78 2.96
CA ALA A 49 5.21 -12.88 2.61
C ALA A 49 4.65 -12.77 1.18
N SER A 50 4.30 -11.55 0.72
CA SER A 50 3.81 -11.31 -0.64
C SER A 50 4.86 -11.61 -1.72
N LEU A 51 6.15 -11.45 -1.40
CA LEU A 51 7.28 -11.80 -2.26
C LEU A 51 7.68 -13.28 -2.15
N GLY A 52 7.07 -14.02 -1.21
CA GLY A 52 7.38 -15.43 -0.96
C GLY A 52 8.51 -15.66 0.04
N TYR A 53 9.02 -14.61 0.71
CA TYR A 53 9.95 -14.76 1.81
C TYR A 53 9.21 -15.17 3.10
N LYS A 54 9.80 -16.10 3.86
CA LYS A 54 9.21 -16.64 5.09
C LYS A 54 9.98 -16.18 6.36
N SER A 55 10.72 -15.08 6.28
CA SER A 55 11.31 -14.43 7.45
C SER A 55 10.23 -13.65 8.19
N ASN A 56 10.20 -13.76 9.53
CA ASN A 56 9.15 -13.13 10.35
C ASN A 56 7.73 -13.51 9.90
N TYR A 57 7.54 -14.78 9.52
CA TYR A 57 6.33 -15.21 8.80
C TYR A 57 5.09 -15.29 9.70
N ASP A 58 5.27 -15.24 11.02
CA ASP A 58 4.25 -15.15 12.06
C ASP A 58 3.87 -13.71 12.45
N GLN A 59 4.55 -12.68 11.87
CA GLN A 59 4.38 -11.29 12.26
C GLN A 59 3.48 -10.52 11.29
N TRP A 60 2.89 -9.42 11.79
CA TRP A 60 2.20 -8.38 11.01
C TRP A 60 3.09 -7.14 10.87
N ASP A 61 2.76 -6.28 9.93
CA ASP A 61 3.41 -4.98 9.78
C ASP A 61 3.13 -4.08 11.00
N ASP A 62 4.14 -3.31 11.41
CA ASP A 62 3.97 -2.25 12.41
C ASP A 62 3.17 -1.08 11.84
N ILE A 63 1.97 -0.87 12.39
CA ILE A 63 1.01 0.16 11.96
C ILE A 63 1.04 1.43 12.83
N THR A 64 2.02 1.54 13.73
CA THR A 64 2.11 2.63 14.70
C THR A 64 2.58 3.94 14.04
N TRP A 65 2.17 5.07 14.64
CA TRP A 65 2.66 6.36 14.19
C TRP A 65 4.15 6.53 14.44
N GLN A 66 4.68 5.90 15.50
CA GLN A 66 6.11 5.91 15.80
C GLN A 66 6.92 5.27 14.68
N HIS A 67 6.45 4.14 14.15
CA HIS A 67 7.06 3.48 13.01
C HIS A 67 7.00 4.36 11.74
N SER A 68 5.86 4.97 11.47
CA SER A 68 5.71 5.90 10.34
C SER A 68 6.68 7.09 10.45
N ARG A 69 6.86 7.65 11.64
CA ARG A 69 7.81 8.73 11.91
C ARG A 69 9.28 8.26 11.79
N LYS A 70 9.58 7.03 12.19
CA LYS A 70 10.89 6.43 11.96
C LYS A 70 11.20 6.34 10.46
N LYS A 71 10.24 5.92 9.65
CA LYS A 71 10.36 5.90 8.18
C LYS A 71 10.59 7.30 7.59
N ALA A 72 9.89 8.30 8.08
CA ALA A 72 10.10 9.68 7.63
C ALA A 72 11.52 10.19 7.96
N LYS A 73 12.02 9.90 9.15
CA LYS A 73 13.40 10.23 9.53
C LYS A 73 14.44 9.51 8.67
N GLN A 74 14.23 8.23 8.37
CA GLN A 74 15.11 7.48 7.47
C GLN A 74 15.08 8.09 6.06
N ALA A 75 13.89 8.44 5.56
CA ALA A 75 13.74 9.07 4.25
C ALA A 75 14.46 10.41 4.13
N ILE A 76 14.61 11.18 5.22
CA ILE A 76 15.43 12.40 5.23
C ILE A 76 16.90 12.06 4.96
N SER A 77 17.44 11.05 5.64
CA SER A 77 18.82 10.61 5.46
C SER A 77 19.05 10.04 4.05
N ASP A 78 18.11 9.25 3.57
CA ASP A 78 18.18 8.64 2.23
C ASP A 78 18.11 9.68 1.12
N LEU A 79 17.26 10.71 1.29
CA LEU A 79 17.15 11.81 0.34
C LEU A 79 18.41 12.68 0.32
N ALA A 80 19.01 12.92 1.48
CA ALA A 80 20.29 13.62 1.57
C ALA A 80 21.39 12.82 0.87
N TYR A 81 21.50 11.51 1.15
CA TYR A 81 22.45 10.63 0.46
C TYR A 81 22.27 10.66 -1.05
N LEU A 82 21.03 10.53 -1.53
CA LEU A 82 20.68 10.56 -2.97
C LEU A 82 21.20 11.84 -3.65
N LYS A 83 21.00 13.00 -3.00
CA LYS A 83 21.36 14.31 -3.56
C LYS A 83 22.86 14.63 -3.48
N GLU A 84 23.54 14.15 -2.45
CA GLU A 84 24.92 14.48 -2.17
C GLU A 84 25.90 13.51 -2.84
N ASN A 85 25.51 12.25 -3.04
CA ASN A 85 26.42 11.17 -3.44
C ASN A 85 26.15 10.61 -4.83
N ILE A 86 25.07 11.02 -5.51
CA ILE A 86 24.71 10.52 -6.86
C ILE A 86 24.57 11.69 -7.82
N ASP A 87 25.51 11.76 -8.79
CA ASP A 87 25.51 12.80 -9.84
C ASP A 87 24.49 12.41 -10.94
N TYR A 88 23.29 13.03 -10.84
CA TYR A 88 22.22 12.83 -11.80
C TYR A 88 22.66 13.03 -13.27
N SER A 89 23.59 13.96 -13.54
CA SER A 89 24.01 14.29 -14.90
C SER A 89 24.76 13.16 -15.59
N LYS A 90 25.36 12.26 -14.82
CA LYS A 90 26.14 11.12 -15.27
C LYS A 90 25.36 9.82 -15.41
N LEU A 91 24.08 9.82 -15.04
CA LEU A 91 23.23 8.64 -15.12
C LEU A 91 22.72 8.37 -16.55
N ASP A 92 22.48 7.11 -16.87
CA ASP A 92 21.72 6.74 -18.05
C ASP A 92 20.23 7.15 -17.92
N GLU A 93 19.49 7.21 -19.03
CA GLU A 93 18.09 7.68 -19.03
C GLU A 93 17.17 6.83 -18.16
N SER A 94 17.37 5.52 -18.10
CA SER A 94 16.59 4.61 -17.24
C SER A 94 16.84 4.89 -15.76
N THR A 95 18.11 5.06 -15.39
CA THR A 95 18.51 5.35 -14.01
C THR A 95 18.12 6.78 -13.58
N LYS A 96 18.10 7.75 -14.50
CA LYS A 96 17.53 9.10 -14.26
C LYS A 96 16.05 9.06 -13.91
N ILE A 97 15.27 8.21 -14.60
CA ILE A 97 13.85 8.03 -14.26
C ILE A 97 13.72 7.45 -12.84
N SER A 98 14.48 6.40 -12.54
CA SER A 98 14.49 5.77 -11.22
C SER A 98 14.91 6.75 -10.12
N TYR A 99 15.91 7.60 -10.37
CA TYR A 99 16.35 8.66 -9.47
C TYR A 99 15.21 9.63 -9.13
N ARG A 100 14.52 10.15 -10.15
CA ARG A 100 13.40 11.09 -9.94
C ARG A 100 12.22 10.44 -9.20
N LEU A 101 11.92 9.18 -9.50
CA LEU A 101 10.89 8.44 -8.78
C LEU A 101 11.27 8.22 -7.32
N MET A 102 12.54 7.87 -7.05
CA MET A 102 13.05 7.69 -5.70
C MET A 102 13.03 9.01 -4.93
N GLU A 103 13.52 10.10 -5.52
CA GLU A 103 13.49 11.43 -4.92
C GLU A 103 12.06 11.84 -4.52
N LYS A 104 11.11 11.72 -5.44
CA LYS A 104 9.69 12.02 -5.16
C LYS A 104 9.12 11.13 -4.05
N ARG A 105 9.44 9.84 -4.06
CA ARG A 105 8.96 8.90 -3.05
C ARG A 105 9.51 9.23 -1.65
N LEU A 106 10.81 9.51 -1.55
CA LEU A 106 11.43 9.89 -0.29
C LEU A 106 10.85 11.20 0.23
N GLN A 107 10.74 12.22 -0.64
CA GLN A 107 10.13 13.51 -0.26
C GLN A 107 8.69 13.31 0.23
N ARG A 108 7.87 12.52 -0.48
CA ARG A 108 6.50 12.23 -0.04
C ARG A 108 6.44 11.51 1.30
N THR A 109 7.38 10.60 1.58
CA THR A 109 7.46 9.92 2.88
C THR A 109 7.75 10.92 4.00
N ILE A 110 8.60 11.92 3.74
CA ILE A 110 8.90 13.01 4.69
C ILE A 110 7.65 13.88 4.90
N ASP A 111 7.01 14.31 3.83
CA ASP A 111 5.86 15.22 3.88
C ASP A 111 4.64 14.56 4.56
N ASN A 112 4.48 13.25 4.42
CA ASN A 112 3.44 12.47 5.11
C ASN A 112 3.52 12.56 6.64
N ASP A 113 4.69 12.84 7.23
CA ASP A 113 4.84 12.98 8.69
C ASP A 113 4.02 14.16 9.25
N ASN A 114 3.82 15.22 8.45
CA ASN A 114 2.99 16.36 8.82
C ASN A 114 1.50 15.97 8.95
N PHE A 115 1.08 14.95 8.20
CA PHE A 115 -0.32 14.52 8.11
C PHE A 115 -0.55 13.11 8.67
N ILE A 116 0.29 12.66 9.60
CA ILE A 116 0.33 11.28 10.09
C ILE A 116 -1.00 10.79 10.70
N PHE A 117 -1.82 11.71 11.23
CA PHE A 117 -3.13 11.39 11.80
C PHE A 117 -4.32 11.69 10.88
N HIS A 118 -4.11 12.25 9.68
CA HIS A 118 -5.22 12.65 8.79
C HIS A 118 -5.86 11.47 8.05
N SER A 119 -5.08 10.44 7.73
CA SER A 119 -5.61 9.25 7.07
C SER A 119 -6.44 8.40 8.04
N TYR A 120 -7.62 7.98 7.62
CA TYR A 120 -8.44 7.05 8.39
C TYR A 120 -7.90 5.62 8.26
N MET A 121 -7.62 4.98 9.39
CA MET A 121 -7.14 3.59 9.43
C MET A 121 -8.26 2.58 9.16
N ILE A 122 -9.50 3.02 9.36
CA ILE A 122 -10.74 2.28 9.08
C ILE A 122 -11.65 3.16 8.23
N THR A 123 -12.15 2.60 7.15
CA THR A 123 -13.11 3.23 6.24
C THR A 123 -14.27 2.28 5.96
N HIS A 124 -15.35 2.77 5.34
CA HIS A 124 -16.46 1.93 4.88
C HIS A 124 -16.05 0.90 3.82
N ARG A 125 -14.90 1.08 3.15
CA ARG A 125 -14.34 0.15 2.16
C ARG A 125 -13.41 -0.90 2.77
N GLY A 126 -12.96 -0.68 3.99
CA GLY A 126 -12.03 -1.56 4.69
C GLY A 126 -10.97 -0.80 5.47
N GLY A 127 -9.94 -1.52 5.87
CA GLY A 127 -8.81 -1.07 6.65
C GLY A 127 -8.09 -2.29 7.24
N LYS A 128 -7.18 -2.08 8.18
CA LYS A 128 -6.42 -3.19 8.75
C LYS A 128 -7.31 -4.30 9.35
N HIS A 129 -8.42 -3.91 10.01
CA HIS A 129 -9.40 -4.84 10.57
C HIS A 129 -9.98 -5.83 9.55
N SER A 130 -10.14 -5.43 8.30
CA SER A 130 -10.78 -6.23 7.25
C SER A 130 -9.79 -6.93 6.31
N SER A 131 -8.52 -6.50 6.28
CA SER A 131 -7.51 -7.07 5.38
C SER A 131 -6.91 -8.39 5.87
N ILE A 132 -7.06 -8.73 7.16
CA ILE A 132 -6.46 -9.91 7.79
C ILE A 132 -6.86 -11.21 7.10
N PRO A 133 -8.15 -11.53 6.87
CA PRO A 133 -8.53 -12.78 6.20
C PRO A 133 -7.97 -12.85 4.78
N SER A 134 -8.08 -11.76 4.02
CA SER A 134 -7.58 -11.68 2.65
C SER A 134 -6.06 -11.90 2.58
N PHE A 135 -5.32 -11.34 3.53
CA PHE A 135 -3.88 -11.55 3.61
C PHE A 135 -3.53 -13.01 3.90
N LEU A 136 -4.14 -13.61 4.91
CA LEU A 136 -3.91 -15.00 5.28
C LEU A 136 -4.20 -15.94 4.11
N ILE A 137 -5.31 -15.73 3.42
CA ILE A 137 -5.74 -16.57 2.30
C ILE A 137 -4.77 -16.45 1.11
N ASN A 138 -4.37 -15.24 0.75
CA ASN A 138 -3.66 -15.01 -0.51
C ASN A 138 -2.14 -15.04 -0.39
N TYR A 139 -1.59 -14.72 0.78
CA TYR A 139 -0.14 -14.49 0.94
C TYR A 139 0.53 -15.41 1.96
N HIS A 140 -0.19 -15.97 2.95
CA HIS A 140 0.38 -16.93 3.87
C HIS A 140 0.34 -18.33 3.27
N ARG A 141 1.38 -18.71 2.52
CA ARG A 141 1.52 -20.06 1.95
C ARG A 141 1.89 -21.05 3.06
N VAL A 142 1.44 -22.29 2.89
CA VAL A 142 1.75 -23.38 3.81
C VAL A 142 2.28 -24.55 2.97
N ASP A 143 3.60 -24.65 2.90
CA ASP A 143 4.31 -25.67 2.13
C ASP A 143 4.96 -26.74 3.03
N GLU A 144 5.18 -26.40 4.31
CA GLU A 144 5.80 -27.27 5.32
C GLU A 144 5.21 -27.03 6.72
N GLU A 145 5.56 -27.91 7.66
CA GLU A 145 5.02 -27.90 9.03
C GLU A 145 5.35 -26.58 9.78
N GLN A 146 6.50 -25.95 9.49
CA GLN A 146 6.85 -24.67 10.10
C GLN A 146 5.88 -23.56 9.69
N ASP A 147 5.41 -23.54 8.46
CA ASP A 147 4.45 -22.55 7.97
C ASP A 147 3.09 -22.66 8.70
N VAL A 148 2.69 -23.86 9.13
CA VAL A 148 1.49 -24.05 9.96
C VAL A 148 1.67 -23.38 11.31
N LYS A 149 2.85 -23.54 11.93
CA LYS A 149 3.17 -22.89 13.22
C LYS A 149 3.17 -21.38 13.08
N ASP A 150 3.75 -20.88 12.00
CA ASP A 150 3.79 -19.44 11.70
C ASP A 150 2.39 -18.87 11.38
N TYR A 151 1.51 -19.66 10.71
CA TYR A 151 0.11 -19.26 10.53
C TYR A 151 -0.59 -19.08 11.88
N ILE A 152 -0.45 -20.07 12.78
CA ILE A 152 -1.03 -20.02 14.13
C ILE A 152 -0.38 -18.88 14.94
N GLY A 153 0.93 -18.67 14.79
CA GLY A 153 1.66 -17.53 15.38
C GLY A 153 1.08 -16.21 14.92
N ARG A 154 0.82 -16.07 13.61
CA ARG A 154 0.18 -14.87 13.02
C ARG A 154 -1.24 -14.66 13.55
N LEU A 155 -2.02 -15.73 13.78
CA LEU A 155 -3.33 -15.63 14.43
C LEU A 155 -3.21 -15.10 15.87
N ARG A 156 -2.20 -15.54 16.64
CA ARG A 156 -1.93 -15.00 17.99
C ARG A 156 -1.54 -13.53 17.95
N ASN A 157 -0.75 -13.14 16.96
CA ASN A 157 -0.29 -11.78 16.78
C ASN A 157 -1.38 -10.82 16.26
N ILE A 158 -2.63 -11.28 16.07
CA ILE A 158 -3.80 -10.41 15.85
C ILE A 158 -4.12 -9.58 17.10
N GLU A 159 -3.88 -10.11 18.31
CA GLU A 159 -4.16 -9.37 19.54
C GLU A 159 -3.32 -8.08 19.66
N PRO A 160 -1.97 -8.11 19.64
CA PRO A 160 -1.17 -6.88 19.67
C PRO A 160 -1.46 -5.97 18.47
N LEU A 161 -1.69 -6.51 17.27
CA LEU A 161 -2.08 -5.71 16.10
C LEU A 161 -3.37 -4.93 16.32
N MET A 162 -4.41 -5.55 16.93
CA MET A 162 -5.67 -4.88 17.23
C MET A 162 -5.54 -3.88 18.37
N ASP A 163 -4.68 -4.15 19.34
CA ASP A 163 -4.37 -3.20 20.42
C ASP A 163 -3.69 -1.95 19.86
N ASP A 164 -2.73 -2.11 18.97
CA ASP A 164 -2.10 -1.01 18.26
C ASP A 164 -3.12 -0.25 17.40
N LEU A 165 -4.00 -0.94 16.67
CA LEU A 165 -5.04 -0.30 15.87
C LEU A 165 -5.97 0.56 16.74
N ILE A 166 -6.44 0.03 17.87
CA ILE A 166 -7.29 0.77 18.82
C ILE A 166 -6.53 1.97 19.39
N LEU A 167 -5.26 1.82 19.74
CA LEU A 167 -4.43 2.92 20.21
C LEU A 167 -4.29 4.02 19.14
N GLN A 168 -4.01 3.64 17.90
CA GLN A 168 -3.90 4.59 16.78
C GLN A 168 -5.23 5.31 16.50
N LEU A 169 -6.37 4.64 16.67
CA LEU A 169 -7.70 5.26 16.54
C LEU A 169 -7.99 6.23 17.70
N LYS A 170 -7.57 5.92 18.94
CA LYS A 170 -7.66 6.81 20.09
C LYS A 170 -6.84 8.08 19.90
N LEU A 171 -5.59 7.95 19.43
CA LEU A 171 -4.72 9.11 19.16
C LEU A 171 -5.35 10.05 18.12
N ARG A 172 -5.99 9.50 17.07
CA ARG A 172 -6.73 10.30 16.10
C ARG A 172 -7.96 10.97 16.70
N GLN A 173 -8.66 10.29 17.60
CA GLN A 173 -9.77 10.87 18.34
C GLN A 173 -9.32 12.05 19.22
N ASP A 174 -8.19 11.93 19.91
CA ASP A 174 -7.65 12.98 20.78
C ASP A 174 -7.31 14.26 19.99
N VAL A 175 -6.88 14.12 18.75
CA VAL A 175 -6.64 15.25 17.83
C VAL A 175 -7.86 15.55 16.93
N ARG A 176 -9.05 15.05 17.26
CA ARG A 176 -10.33 15.27 16.56
C ARG A 176 -10.36 14.84 15.09
N LYS A 177 -9.55 13.86 14.70
CA LYS A 177 -9.49 13.31 13.35
C LYS A 177 -10.22 11.94 13.30
N ILE A 178 -11.52 11.96 13.64
CA ILE A 178 -12.39 10.77 13.61
C ILE A 178 -13.03 10.66 12.22
N ALA A 179 -13.18 9.41 11.75
CA ALA A 179 -13.91 9.11 10.53
C ALA A 179 -15.38 9.57 10.64
N PRO A 180 -16.02 9.95 9.51
CA PRO A 180 -17.44 10.33 9.51
C PRO A 180 -18.35 9.19 9.99
N ALA A 181 -19.50 9.54 10.57
CA ALA A 181 -20.42 8.59 11.21
C ALA A 181 -20.85 7.42 10.30
N PHE A 182 -21.01 7.64 8.99
CA PHE A 182 -21.43 6.61 8.04
C PHE A 182 -20.41 5.46 7.87
N VAL A 183 -19.15 5.66 8.27
CA VAL A 183 -18.09 4.64 8.17
C VAL A 183 -18.33 3.49 9.15
N PHE A 184 -18.80 3.80 10.36
CA PHE A 184 -18.81 2.85 11.48
C PHE A 184 -19.76 1.66 11.31
N PRO A 185 -21.02 1.81 10.84
CA PRO A 185 -21.91 0.66 10.69
C PRO A 185 -21.31 -0.44 9.80
N GLN A 186 -20.69 -0.06 8.69
CA GLN A 186 -20.06 -1.03 7.78
C GLN A 186 -18.79 -1.63 8.38
N ALA A 187 -17.95 -0.84 9.05
CA ALA A 187 -16.72 -1.32 9.69
C ALA A 187 -17.03 -2.31 10.83
N ILE A 188 -18.04 -2.01 11.66
CA ILE A 188 -18.53 -2.90 12.71
C ILE A 188 -19.06 -4.19 12.11
N LYS A 189 -19.94 -4.10 11.10
CA LYS A 189 -20.53 -5.27 10.43
C LYS A 189 -19.46 -6.17 9.80
N THR A 190 -18.46 -5.57 9.16
CA THR A 190 -17.32 -6.31 8.60
C THR A 190 -16.54 -7.04 9.69
N SER A 191 -16.27 -6.37 10.81
CA SER A 191 -15.58 -6.97 11.96
C SER A 191 -16.39 -8.12 12.59
N GLU A 192 -17.70 -7.97 12.73
CA GLU A 192 -18.61 -9.03 13.21
C GLU A 192 -18.59 -10.24 12.26
N ASN A 193 -18.62 -10.04 10.96
CA ASN A 193 -18.58 -11.11 9.98
C ASN A 193 -17.26 -11.92 10.03
N ILE A 194 -16.13 -11.28 10.39
CA ILE A 194 -14.83 -11.97 10.49
C ILE A 194 -14.82 -12.99 11.63
N ILE A 195 -15.57 -12.76 12.68
CA ILE A 195 -15.69 -13.65 13.83
C ILE A 195 -17.04 -14.39 13.87
N SER A 196 -17.61 -14.69 12.72
CA SER A 196 -18.84 -15.49 12.58
C SER A 196 -18.55 -16.88 12.01
N GLY A 197 -19.46 -17.82 12.23
CA GLY A 197 -19.32 -19.21 11.78
C GLY A 197 -18.41 -20.05 12.69
N PHE A 198 -18.31 -21.36 12.39
CA PHE A 198 -17.45 -22.27 13.16
C PHE A 198 -15.96 -21.92 12.99
N PRO A 199 -15.13 -21.84 14.04
CA PRO A 199 -15.37 -22.29 15.42
C PRO A 199 -15.90 -21.20 16.38
N PHE A 200 -16.23 -20.00 15.92
CA PHE A 200 -16.73 -18.91 16.77
C PHE A 200 -18.17 -19.14 17.25
N GLU A 201 -18.94 -19.89 16.47
CA GLU A 201 -20.35 -20.19 16.70
C GLU A 201 -20.63 -21.69 16.47
N GLU A 202 -21.62 -22.25 17.17
CA GLU A 202 -22.11 -23.62 16.94
C GLU A 202 -22.94 -23.64 15.64
N THR A 203 -22.30 -23.82 14.49
CA THR A 203 -22.93 -23.83 13.17
C THR A 203 -22.14 -24.71 12.19
N ASP A 204 -22.81 -25.20 11.14
CA ASP A 204 -22.15 -25.93 10.05
C ASP A 204 -21.38 -24.98 9.07
N VAL A 205 -21.62 -23.68 9.15
CA VAL A 205 -20.97 -22.70 8.29
C VAL A 205 -19.57 -22.43 8.82
N LYS A 206 -18.55 -22.84 8.08
CA LYS A 206 -17.14 -22.61 8.46
C LYS A 206 -16.75 -21.15 8.25
N ASN A 207 -16.03 -20.60 9.23
CA ASN A 207 -15.38 -19.32 9.12
C ASN A 207 -14.35 -19.33 7.99
N VAL A 208 -14.15 -18.20 7.29
CA VAL A 208 -13.27 -18.14 6.12
C VAL A 208 -11.80 -18.37 6.47
N ILE A 209 -11.32 -17.87 7.63
CA ILE A 209 -9.93 -18.07 8.11
C ILE A 209 -9.74 -19.54 8.50
N TYR A 210 -10.69 -20.10 9.25
CA TYR A 210 -10.65 -21.51 9.64
C TYR A 210 -10.65 -22.43 8.44
N ASN A 211 -11.52 -22.16 7.46
CA ASN A 211 -11.61 -22.98 6.25
C ASN A 211 -10.31 -22.92 5.42
N ASP A 212 -9.70 -21.73 5.28
CA ASP A 212 -8.41 -21.57 4.61
C ASP A 212 -7.31 -22.35 5.33
N PHE A 213 -7.21 -22.19 6.65
CA PHE A 213 -6.26 -22.93 7.46
C PHE A 213 -6.39 -24.45 7.29
N MET A 214 -7.61 -24.97 7.38
CA MET A 214 -7.87 -26.41 7.23
C MET A 214 -7.53 -26.94 5.84
N ASN A 215 -7.81 -26.17 4.78
CA ASN A 215 -7.44 -26.54 3.42
C ASN A 215 -5.91 -26.64 3.27
N LYS A 216 -5.19 -25.67 3.78
CA LYS A 216 -3.73 -25.65 3.75
C LYS A 216 -3.11 -26.76 4.60
N LEU A 217 -3.62 -26.97 5.83
CA LEU A 217 -3.17 -28.03 6.71
C LEU A 217 -3.39 -29.43 6.11
N ASN A 218 -4.55 -29.65 5.50
CA ASN A 218 -4.88 -30.94 4.89
C ASN A 218 -4.05 -31.28 3.66
N ALA A 219 -3.52 -30.26 2.97
CA ALA A 219 -2.65 -30.45 1.81
C ALA A 219 -1.22 -30.92 2.19
N LEU A 220 -0.82 -30.78 3.45
CA LEU A 220 0.49 -31.22 3.90
C LEU A 220 0.59 -32.74 4.09
N ASP A 221 1.73 -33.28 3.78
CA ASP A 221 2.09 -34.68 4.04
C ASP A 221 2.68 -34.83 5.47
N ILE A 222 1.81 -34.72 6.46
CA ILE A 222 2.11 -34.96 7.89
C ILE A 222 1.08 -35.90 8.48
N SER A 223 1.39 -36.51 9.64
CA SER A 223 0.51 -37.48 10.27
C SER A 223 -0.86 -36.89 10.68
N ASP A 224 -1.89 -37.72 10.71
CA ASP A 224 -3.24 -37.33 11.16
C ASP A 224 -3.22 -36.82 12.61
N ALA A 225 -2.38 -37.36 13.47
CA ALA A 225 -2.21 -36.90 14.83
C ALA A 225 -1.63 -35.47 14.90
N GLN A 226 -0.71 -35.11 13.99
CA GLN A 226 -0.19 -33.74 13.87
C GLN A 226 -1.27 -32.80 13.33
N LYS A 227 -2.02 -33.22 12.30
CA LYS A 227 -3.13 -32.42 11.75
C LYS A 227 -4.18 -32.11 12.82
N LEU A 228 -4.59 -33.12 13.57
CA LEU A 228 -5.57 -32.95 14.66
C LEU A 228 -5.07 -32.00 15.76
N ARG A 229 -3.78 -32.07 16.10
CA ARG A 229 -3.16 -31.15 17.07
C ARG A 229 -3.21 -29.71 16.56
N TYR A 230 -2.79 -29.45 15.31
CA TYR A 230 -2.79 -28.10 14.74
C TYR A 230 -4.19 -27.57 14.52
N GLN A 231 -5.14 -28.43 14.14
CA GLN A 231 -6.56 -28.06 14.07
C GLN A 231 -7.07 -27.56 15.43
N SER A 232 -6.88 -28.36 16.49
CA SER A 232 -7.32 -27.99 17.85
C SER A 232 -6.65 -26.71 18.34
N GLU A 233 -5.37 -26.53 18.04
CA GLU A 233 -4.62 -25.32 18.39
C GLU A 233 -5.15 -24.08 17.66
N ALA A 234 -5.42 -24.16 16.37
CA ALA A 234 -5.98 -23.08 15.59
C ALA A 234 -7.41 -22.72 16.04
N GLU A 235 -8.26 -23.72 16.32
CA GLU A 235 -9.60 -23.50 16.87
C GLU A 235 -9.53 -22.75 18.21
N ALA A 236 -8.66 -23.18 19.10
CA ALA A 236 -8.47 -22.52 20.41
C ALA A 236 -8.02 -21.07 20.23
N VAL A 237 -7.04 -20.79 19.36
CA VAL A 237 -6.53 -19.43 19.10
C VAL A 237 -7.61 -18.56 18.46
N LEU A 238 -8.37 -19.07 17.51
CA LEU A 238 -9.48 -18.34 16.89
C LEU A 238 -10.51 -17.92 17.94
N VAL A 239 -10.98 -18.87 18.77
CA VAL A 239 -12.03 -18.61 19.75
C VAL A 239 -11.57 -17.72 20.90
N THR A 240 -10.32 -17.86 21.38
CA THR A 240 -9.85 -17.15 22.55
C THR A 240 -9.20 -15.81 22.21
N ILE A 241 -8.32 -15.77 21.21
CA ILE A 241 -7.50 -14.59 20.89
C ILE A 241 -8.18 -13.75 19.81
N VAL A 242 -8.47 -14.35 18.64
CA VAL A 242 -9.01 -13.59 17.51
C VAL A 242 -10.40 -13.03 17.84
N ASN A 243 -11.28 -13.86 18.40
CA ASN A 243 -12.61 -13.43 18.83
C ASN A 243 -12.53 -12.29 19.86
N TYR A 244 -11.70 -12.43 20.89
CA TYR A 244 -11.52 -11.38 21.91
C TYR A 244 -11.03 -10.07 21.31
N SER A 245 -10.01 -10.12 20.44
CA SER A 245 -9.41 -8.94 19.82
C SER A 245 -10.41 -8.19 18.93
N TYR A 246 -11.20 -8.91 18.12
CA TYR A 246 -12.24 -8.29 17.30
C TYR A 246 -13.40 -7.75 18.12
N ARG A 247 -13.84 -8.43 19.19
CA ARG A 247 -14.88 -7.90 20.08
C ARG A 247 -14.43 -6.60 20.74
N LYS A 248 -13.19 -6.54 21.23
CA LYS A 248 -12.58 -5.33 21.78
C LYS A 248 -12.58 -4.17 20.77
N LEU A 249 -12.23 -4.45 19.50
CA LEU A 249 -12.29 -3.46 18.43
C LEU A 249 -13.73 -3.03 18.13
N ILE A 250 -14.67 -3.96 18.03
CA ILE A 250 -16.10 -3.69 17.78
C ILE A 250 -16.68 -2.78 18.88
N ASP A 251 -16.41 -3.08 20.13
CA ASP A 251 -16.87 -2.27 21.26
C ASP A 251 -16.29 -0.86 21.22
N PHE A 252 -14.98 -0.75 20.91
CA PHE A 252 -14.34 0.54 20.72
C PHE A 252 -14.96 1.33 19.55
N LEU A 253 -15.22 0.70 18.41
CA LEU A 253 -15.84 1.35 17.25
C LEU A 253 -17.27 1.83 17.57
N LYS A 254 -18.05 1.07 18.34
CA LYS A 254 -19.40 1.46 18.80
C LYS A 254 -19.35 2.71 19.68
N GLU A 255 -18.35 2.83 20.55
CA GLU A 255 -18.17 4.03 21.38
C GLU A 255 -17.67 5.22 20.53
N GLN A 256 -16.70 5.00 19.63
CA GLN A 256 -16.18 6.05 18.76
C GLN A 256 -17.24 6.58 17.80
N GLN A 257 -18.15 5.73 17.33
CA GLN A 257 -19.29 6.12 16.48
C GLN A 257 -20.16 7.20 17.14
N LYS A 258 -20.33 7.18 18.45
CA LYS A 258 -21.13 8.18 19.20
C LYS A 258 -20.49 9.58 19.16
N LEU A 259 -19.19 9.65 18.92
CA LEU A 259 -18.42 10.89 18.83
C LEU A 259 -18.27 11.40 17.39
N ALA A 260 -18.63 10.57 16.41
CA ALA A 260 -18.46 10.88 15.01
C ALA A 260 -19.54 11.85 14.51
N ASP A 261 -19.16 12.75 13.62
CA ASP A 261 -20.03 13.71 12.96
C ASP A 261 -20.45 13.26 11.55
N ASN A 262 -21.36 14.03 10.93
CA ASN A 262 -21.80 13.84 9.56
C ASN A 262 -21.05 14.76 8.58
N ASN A 263 -19.97 15.39 9.00
CA ASN A 263 -19.14 16.19 8.11
C ASN A 263 -18.16 15.25 7.38
N HIS A 264 -18.36 15.08 6.08
CA HIS A 264 -17.71 14.03 5.30
C HIS A 264 -16.40 14.47 4.65
N GLY A 265 -16.13 15.78 4.59
CA GLY A 265 -14.95 16.33 3.92
C GLY A 265 -13.80 16.62 4.87
N VAL A 266 -12.62 16.73 4.30
CA VAL A 266 -11.40 17.11 5.02
C VAL A 266 -11.39 18.59 5.43
N TRP A 267 -12.24 19.42 4.83
CA TRP A 267 -12.48 20.83 5.22
C TRP A 267 -12.94 21.01 6.65
N LYS A 268 -13.29 19.94 7.34
CA LYS A 268 -13.60 19.98 8.78
C LYS A 268 -12.36 20.13 9.67
N TYR A 269 -11.17 19.98 9.11
CA TYR A 269 -9.90 20.13 9.81
C TYR A 269 -9.31 21.51 9.53
N ASP A 270 -8.66 22.10 10.53
CA ASP A 270 -8.05 23.45 10.40
C ASP A 270 -6.99 23.47 9.29
N ASP A 271 -6.28 22.37 9.07
CA ASP A 271 -5.26 22.13 8.05
C ASP A 271 -5.79 21.26 6.87
N GLY A 272 -7.11 21.25 6.68
CA GLY A 272 -7.80 20.39 5.70
C GLY A 272 -7.43 20.70 4.25
N ASP A 273 -7.27 21.98 3.91
CA ASP A 273 -6.90 22.42 2.55
C ASP A 273 -5.46 21.97 2.21
N GLU A 274 -4.53 22.13 3.16
CA GLU A 274 -3.13 21.69 3.00
C GLU A 274 -3.07 20.15 2.85
N TYR A 275 -3.82 19.42 3.67
CA TYR A 275 -3.90 17.97 3.56
C TYR A 275 -4.53 17.53 2.24
N TYR A 276 -5.56 18.23 1.77
CA TYR A 276 -6.20 17.93 0.48
C TYR A 276 -5.23 18.15 -0.67
N GLN A 277 -4.52 19.30 -0.70
CA GLN A 277 -3.50 19.57 -1.71
C GLN A 277 -2.38 18.53 -1.67
N HIS A 278 -1.85 18.19 -0.49
CA HIS A 278 -0.86 17.12 -0.33
C HIS A 278 -1.34 15.78 -0.93
N THR A 279 -2.62 15.46 -0.76
CA THR A 279 -3.22 14.25 -1.34
C THR A 279 -3.30 14.33 -2.86
N LEU A 280 -3.73 15.48 -3.42
CA LEU A 280 -3.79 15.71 -4.87
C LEU A 280 -2.40 15.60 -5.51
N ASP A 281 -1.37 16.18 -4.92
CA ASP A 281 0.01 16.10 -5.39
C ASP A 281 0.51 14.66 -5.44
N GLY A 282 0.04 13.84 -4.52
CA GLY A 282 0.35 12.41 -4.51
C GLY A 282 -0.27 11.64 -5.65
N TYR A 283 -1.43 12.02 -6.12
CA TYR A 283 -2.13 11.35 -7.24
C TYR A 283 -1.71 11.92 -8.59
N THR A 284 -1.60 13.23 -8.71
CA THR A 284 -1.32 13.90 -9.99
C THR A 284 0.17 14.02 -10.28
N THR A 285 1.00 14.12 -9.25
CA THR A 285 2.46 14.37 -9.32
C THR A 285 2.85 15.70 -10.01
N LEU A 286 1.89 16.57 -10.31
CA LEU A 286 2.07 17.77 -11.15
C LEU A 286 1.96 19.08 -10.37
N GLY A 287 1.60 19.05 -9.08
CA GLY A 287 1.40 20.28 -8.27
C GLY A 287 0.19 21.11 -8.74
N LEU A 288 -0.83 20.45 -9.32
CA LEU A 288 -2.05 21.11 -9.78
C LEU A 288 -2.99 21.38 -8.59
N THR A 289 -3.66 22.53 -8.62
CA THR A 289 -4.73 22.85 -7.69
C THR A 289 -6.00 22.03 -7.96
N ALA A 290 -6.91 21.99 -6.99
CA ALA A 290 -8.18 21.31 -7.14
C ALA A 290 -9.00 21.88 -8.31
N GLU A 291 -8.99 23.21 -8.47
CA GLU A 291 -9.67 23.93 -9.56
C GLU A 291 -9.08 23.56 -10.91
N GLU A 292 -7.76 23.54 -11.05
CA GLU A 292 -7.08 23.15 -12.30
C GLU A 292 -7.41 21.70 -12.69
N ILE A 293 -7.42 20.78 -11.72
CA ILE A 293 -7.80 19.38 -11.96
C ILE A 293 -9.26 19.28 -12.38
N HIS A 294 -10.17 20.05 -11.74
CA HIS A 294 -11.58 20.10 -12.09
C HIS A 294 -11.80 20.59 -13.52
N GLU A 295 -11.14 21.70 -13.89
CA GLU A 295 -11.18 22.25 -15.25
C GLU A 295 -10.68 21.27 -16.32
N ILE A 296 -9.59 20.54 -16.02
CA ILE A 296 -9.09 19.46 -16.89
C ILE A 296 -10.17 18.39 -17.04
N GLY A 297 -10.80 18.00 -15.94
CA GLY A 297 -11.88 17.00 -15.94
C GLY A 297 -13.06 17.41 -16.82
N LEU A 298 -13.52 18.66 -16.70
CA LEU A 298 -14.61 19.19 -17.54
C LEU A 298 -14.25 19.17 -19.03
N LYS A 299 -13.06 19.65 -19.39
CA LYS A 299 -12.57 19.64 -20.79
C LYS A 299 -12.50 18.22 -21.37
N GLU A 300 -12.04 17.24 -20.56
CA GLU A 300 -11.97 15.84 -21.01
C GLU A 300 -13.35 15.21 -21.18
N VAL A 301 -14.33 15.54 -20.32
CA VAL A 301 -15.72 15.10 -20.48
C VAL A 301 -16.30 15.64 -21.79
N ASP A 302 -16.12 16.94 -22.08
CA ASP A 302 -16.58 17.55 -23.32
C ASP A 302 -15.92 16.92 -24.55
N ARG A 303 -14.62 16.67 -24.49
CA ARG A 303 -13.87 15.98 -25.56
C ARG A 303 -14.43 14.58 -25.82
N ILE A 304 -14.65 13.80 -24.77
CA ILE A 304 -15.16 12.43 -24.88
C ILE A 304 -16.58 12.43 -25.42
N HIS A 305 -17.44 13.34 -24.98
CA HIS A 305 -18.80 13.49 -25.51
C HIS A 305 -18.79 13.84 -26.98
N ALA A 306 -17.96 14.81 -27.43
CA ALA A 306 -17.85 15.18 -28.83
C ALA A 306 -17.43 13.99 -29.71
N VAL A 307 -16.46 13.19 -29.27
CA VAL A 307 -16.03 11.96 -29.97
C VAL A 307 -17.14 10.91 -30.01
N SER A 308 -17.84 10.70 -28.90
CA SER A 308 -18.95 9.74 -28.82
C SER A 308 -20.10 10.14 -29.72
N TYR A 309 -20.45 11.43 -29.81
CA TYR A 309 -21.47 11.95 -30.74
C TYR A 309 -21.10 11.70 -32.20
N THR A 310 -19.84 11.93 -32.59
CA THR A 310 -19.37 11.69 -33.95
C THR A 310 -19.42 10.21 -34.35
N HIS A 311 -19.14 9.30 -33.41
CA HIS A 311 -19.23 7.86 -33.66
C HIS A 311 -20.65 7.31 -33.66
N LEU A 312 -21.57 7.86 -32.84
CA LEU A 312 -22.97 7.44 -32.78
C LEU A 312 -23.81 8.02 -33.95
N THR A 313 -23.39 9.16 -34.51
CA THR A 313 -24.13 9.85 -35.60
C THR A 313 -23.57 9.57 -36.98
N LEU A 314 -22.51 8.79 -37.14
CA LEU A 314 -22.09 8.29 -38.47
C LEU A 314 -23.20 7.40 -39.03
N PRO A 315 -23.84 7.75 -40.19
CA PRO A 315 -24.82 6.89 -40.79
C PRO A 315 -24.14 5.56 -41.12
N THR A 316 -24.68 4.47 -40.59
CA THR A 316 -24.42 3.13 -41.09
C THR A 316 -24.71 3.14 -42.57
N ARG A 317 -23.69 3.21 -43.42
CA ARG A 317 -23.82 3.11 -44.85
C ARG A 317 -24.37 1.72 -45.12
N THR A 318 -25.66 1.65 -45.35
CA THR A 318 -26.29 0.46 -45.90
C THR A 318 -25.68 0.24 -47.28
N VAL A 319 -24.79 -0.74 -47.39
CA VAL A 319 -24.35 -1.23 -48.69
C VAL A 319 -25.51 -2.06 -49.23
N VAL A 320 -26.13 -1.52 -50.27
CA VAL A 320 -27.06 -2.24 -51.13
C VAL A 320 -26.24 -3.08 -52.12
#